data_53600c06047cfa23cb91c1b6ef9f7ddb
#
_entry.id   53600c06047cfa23cb91c1b6ef9f7ddb
#
_cell.length_a   1.000
_cell.length_b   1.000
_cell.length_c   1.000
_cell.angle_alpha   90.00
_cell.angle_beta   90.00
_cell.angle_gamma   90.00
#
_symmetry.space_group_name_H-M   'P 1'
#
loop_
_entity.id
_entity.type
_entity.pdbx_description
1 polymer ?
#
loop_
_entity_poly.entity_id
_entity_poly.type
_entity_poly.pdbx_seq_one_letter_code
_entity_poly.pdbx_strand_id
1 'polypeptide(L)'
;MSNKQNKDYQRYYIQSNLVYFGAVVMHILLGIFFAWLGSTEAFLANLVTLAVAVYAIFLNREYRYAFASFIYILTTTIVVSFQIMIFGMEAGLFYYYLNMAMLIIFTNWKNPQKLAGIAIVAVVAMIMHQFVYLQTPMYNLSENVIHLWHHFNLLLNMFAIGHSAYFFMKIADEAEERLTIQAKTDFVTGVKNRGALMMTLDHEIEHHIHLGGGFGVIMGDIDHFKRINDTYGHIAGDYVLARISQLLIECLRDTDVIGRYGGEEFLMICHVKDLPSLKAIAQRMRENIARHDFEFQGESLSITMSFGAVYIKYKDTEITSEKVIDLADQQLYASKSNGRNMVTAIES
;
A
#
# COMPACT_ATOMS: atom_id res chain seq x y z
N MET A 1 12.44 16.12 -8.58
CA MET A 1 11.09 15.64 -8.24
C MET A 1 11.25 14.53 -7.21
N SER A 2 10.58 14.61 -6.07
CA SER A 2 10.74 13.62 -5.00
C SER A 2 10.19 12.24 -5.45
N ASN A 3 10.75 11.18 -4.89
CA ASN A 3 10.40 9.78 -5.19
C ASN A 3 8.88 9.48 -4.98
N LYS A 4 8.21 10.27 -4.14
CA LYS A 4 6.77 10.19 -3.86
C LYS A 4 5.92 10.75 -5.02
N GLN A 5 6.31 11.88 -5.62
CA GLN A 5 5.64 12.44 -6.80
C GLN A 5 5.71 11.48 -7.99
N ASN A 6 6.83 10.78 -8.18
CA ASN A 6 7.00 9.85 -9.29
C ASN A 6 6.09 8.59 -9.17
N LYS A 7 5.83 8.09 -7.95
CA LYS A 7 4.93 6.94 -7.72
C LYS A 7 3.45 7.29 -7.91
N ASP A 8 3.00 8.46 -7.45
CA ASP A 8 1.61 8.90 -7.65
C ASP A 8 1.33 9.16 -9.13
N TYR A 9 2.28 9.73 -9.87
CA TYR A 9 2.17 9.92 -11.33
C TYR A 9 2.10 8.58 -12.08
N GLN A 10 2.93 7.59 -11.76
CA GLN A 10 2.86 6.26 -12.38
C GLN A 10 1.50 5.60 -12.19
N ARG A 11 0.89 5.77 -11.03
CA ARG A 11 -0.44 5.23 -10.70
C ARG A 11 -1.53 5.81 -11.60
N TYR A 12 -1.60 7.15 -11.71
CA TYR A 12 -2.56 7.81 -12.61
C TYR A 12 -2.33 7.43 -14.07
N TYR A 13 -1.10 7.30 -14.49
CA TYR A 13 -0.73 6.89 -15.84
C TYR A 13 -1.28 5.51 -16.21
N ILE A 14 -1.02 4.50 -15.38
CA ILE A 14 -1.45 3.12 -15.65
C ILE A 14 -2.98 3.03 -15.68
N GLN A 15 -3.64 3.61 -14.67
CA GLN A 15 -5.08 3.57 -14.53
C GLN A 15 -5.79 4.29 -15.68
N SER A 16 -5.37 5.52 -16.01
CA SER A 16 -5.97 6.28 -17.09
C SER A 16 -5.77 5.61 -18.45
N ASN A 17 -4.60 5.02 -18.70
CA ASN A 17 -4.36 4.27 -19.94
C ASN A 17 -5.30 3.08 -20.09
N LEU A 18 -5.52 2.31 -19.02
CA LEU A 18 -6.44 1.17 -19.06
C LEU A 18 -7.86 1.62 -19.45
N VAL A 19 -8.35 2.73 -18.86
CA VAL A 19 -9.65 3.32 -19.19
C VAL A 19 -9.71 3.75 -20.66
N TYR A 20 -8.70 4.49 -21.15
CA TYR A 20 -8.71 4.98 -22.52
C TYR A 20 -8.55 3.85 -23.56
N PHE A 21 -7.75 2.82 -23.27
CA PHE A 21 -7.68 1.63 -24.13
C PHE A 21 -9.01 0.89 -24.18
N GLY A 22 -9.66 0.68 -23.05
CA GLY A 22 -11.00 0.09 -23.01
C GLY A 22 -12.01 0.93 -23.79
N ALA A 23 -11.94 2.26 -23.66
CA ALA A 23 -12.76 3.18 -24.42
C ALA A 23 -12.53 3.07 -25.93
N VAL A 24 -11.28 2.99 -26.39
CA VAL A 24 -10.96 2.80 -27.82
C VAL A 24 -11.60 1.53 -28.35
N VAL A 25 -11.43 0.40 -27.67
CA VAL A 25 -12.05 -0.87 -28.07
C VAL A 25 -13.57 -0.74 -28.11
N MET A 26 -14.18 -0.13 -27.09
CA MET A 26 -15.62 0.08 -27.03
C MET A 26 -16.12 0.96 -28.18
N HIS A 27 -15.47 2.08 -28.47
CA HIS A 27 -15.88 2.97 -29.56
C HIS A 27 -15.70 2.36 -30.93
N ILE A 28 -14.75 1.44 -31.12
CA ILE A 28 -14.63 0.64 -32.36
C ILE A 28 -15.86 -0.27 -32.51
N LEU A 29 -16.24 -1.01 -31.44
CA LEU A 29 -17.41 -1.89 -31.47
C LEU A 29 -18.70 -1.11 -31.67
N LEU A 30 -18.88 0.03 -30.99
CA LEU A 30 -20.03 0.92 -31.19
C LEU A 30 -20.06 1.52 -32.60
N GLY A 31 -18.90 1.85 -33.18
CA GLY A 31 -18.82 2.31 -34.56
C GLY A 31 -19.33 1.27 -35.54
N ILE A 32 -18.92 0.02 -35.40
CA ILE A 32 -19.44 -1.09 -36.23
C ILE A 32 -20.96 -1.23 -36.04
N PHE A 33 -21.45 -1.15 -34.80
CA PHE A 33 -22.87 -1.23 -34.49
C PHE A 33 -23.69 -0.08 -35.13
N PHE A 34 -23.24 1.16 -35.01
CA PHE A 34 -23.93 2.31 -35.62
C PHE A 34 -23.91 2.27 -37.17
N ALA A 35 -22.81 1.79 -37.77
CA ALA A 35 -22.74 1.54 -39.19
C ALA A 35 -23.75 0.46 -39.62
N TRP A 36 -23.88 -0.60 -38.87
CA TRP A 36 -24.87 -1.65 -39.13
C TRP A 36 -26.31 -1.17 -38.97
N LEU A 37 -26.57 -0.26 -37.99
CA LEU A 37 -27.89 0.39 -37.83
C LEU A 37 -28.20 1.42 -38.95
N GLY A 38 -27.23 1.82 -39.76
CA GLY A 38 -27.37 2.88 -40.75
C GLY A 38 -27.50 4.28 -40.15
N SER A 39 -27.18 4.48 -38.85
CA SER A 39 -27.22 5.81 -38.20
C SER A 39 -25.92 6.56 -38.44
N THR A 40 -25.87 7.37 -39.49
CA THR A 40 -24.69 8.16 -39.85
C THR A 40 -24.32 9.16 -38.76
N GLU A 41 -25.30 9.79 -38.12
CA GLU A 41 -25.13 10.81 -37.10
C GLU A 41 -24.48 10.19 -35.83
N ALA A 42 -24.98 9.04 -35.39
CA ALA A 42 -24.42 8.34 -34.22
C ALA A 42 -23.01 7.81 -34.52
N PHE A 43 -22.78 7.30 -35.74
CA PHE A 43 -21.48 6.85 -36.22
C PHE A 43 -20.44 7.98 -36.18
N LEU A 44 -20.77 9.14 -36.80
CA LEU A 44 -19.87 10.31 -36.82
C LEU A 44 -19.59 10.84 -35.40
N ALA A 45 -20.62 10.95 -34.56
CA ALA A 45 -20.44 11.35 -33.17
C ALA A 45 -19.54 10.38 -32.38
N ASN A 46 -19.68 9.08 -32.62
CA ASN A 46 -18.83 8.05 -32.00
C ASN A 46 -17.37 8.16 -32.50
N LEU A 47 -17.12 8.52 -33.77
CA LEU A 47 -15.74 8.75 -34.24
C LEU A 47 -15.05 9.89 -33.51
N VAL A 48 -15.79 10.94 -33.12
CA VAL A 48 -15.24 12.04 -32.31
C VAL A 48 -14.74 11.52 -30.94
N THR A 49 -15.55 10.73 -30.25
CA THR A 49 -15.12 10.14 -28.95
C THR A 49 -13.98 9.17 -29.11
N LEU A 50 -13.95 8.36 -30.17
CA LEU A 50 -12.82 7.51 -30.50
C LEU A 50 -11.52 8.31 -30.69
N ALA A 51 -11.57 9.37 -31.49
CA ALA A 51 -10.42 10.23 -31.72
C ALA A 51 -9.92 10.89 -30.42
N VAL A 52 -10.85 11.35 -29.56
CA VAL A 52 -10.52 11.94 -28.28
C VAL A 52 -9.95 10.91 -27.32
N ALA A 53 -10.45 9.66 -27.31
CA ALA A 53 -9.88 8.59 -26.48
C ALA A 53 -8.43 8.26 -26.87
N VAL A 54 -8.15 8.20 -28.19
CA VAL A 54 -6.77 8.02 -28.72
C VAL A 54 -5.89 9.22 -28.34
N TYR A 55 -6.40 10.44 -28.49
CA TYR A 55 -5.67 11.65 -28.12
C TYR A 55 -5.41 11.73 -26.59
N ALA A 56 -6.36 11.27 -25.78
CA ALA A 56 -6.19 11.18 -24.33
C ALA A 56 -5.05 10.22 -23.93
N ILE A 57 -4.84 9.11 -24.66
CA ILE A 57 -3.68 8.22 -24.46
C ILE A 57 -2.38 8.98 -24.73
N PHE A 58 -2.33 9.77 -25.80
CA PHE A 58 -1.16 10.59 -26.11
C PHE A 58 -0.88 11.63 -25.02
N LEU A 59 -1.90 12.39 -24.61
CA LEU A 59 -1.79 13.36 -23.51
C LEU A 59 -1.33 12.72 -22.20
N ASN A 60 -1.77 11.49 -21.95
CA ASN A 60 -1.40 10.74 -20.77
C ASN A 60 0.09 10.38 -20.78
N ARG A 61 0.66 10.05 -21.94
CA ARG A 61 2.11 9.84 -22.13
C ARG A 61 2.92 11.11 -21.88
N GLU A 62 2.34 12.27 -22.20
CA GLU A 62 2.93 13.59 -21.95
C GLU A 62 2.69 14.09 -20.51
N TYR A 63 2.27 13.22 -19.59
CA TYR A 63 1.98 13.56 -18.18
C TYR A 63 0.87 14.61 -17.99
N ARG A 64 0.01 14.85 -18.98
CA ARG A 64 -1.09 15.81 -18.95
C ARG A 64 -2.41 15.18 -18.52
N TYR A 65 -2.39 14.41 -17.44
CA TYR A 65 -3.52 13.58 -16.97
C TYR A 65 -4.81 14.34 -16.72
N ALA A 66 -4.73 15.52 -16.08
CA ALA A 66 -5.91 16.33 -15.78
C ALA A 66 -6.61 16.80 -17.05
N PHE A 67 -5.86 17.19 -18.07
CA PHE A 67 -6.41 17.64 -19.34
C PHE A 67 -6.93 16.48 -20.18
N ALA A 68 -6.23 15.35 -20.18
CA ALA A 68 -6.67 14.13 -20.85
C ALA A 68 -8.04 13.66 -20.32
N SER A 69 -8.19 13.60 -19.00
CA SER A 69 -9.45 13.21 -18.37
C SER A 69 -10.56 14.23 -18.61
N PHE A 70 -10.25 15.54 -18.54
CA PHE A 70 -11.22 16.59 -18.79
C PHE A 70 -11.82 16.51 -20.19
N ILE A 71 -10.96 16.47 -21.24
CA ILE A 71 -11.44 16.44 -22.63
C ILE A 71 -12.22 15.16 -22.93
N TYR A 72 -11.78 14.00 -22.39
CA TYR A 72 -12.46 12.74 -22.60
C TYR A 72 -13.86 12.74 -21.93
N ILE A 73 -13.97 13.14 -20.66
CA ILE A 73 -15.24 13.18 -19.92
C ILE A 73 -16.20 14.18 -20.57
N LEU A 74 -15.72 15.37 -20.93
CA LEU A 74 -16.53 16.40 -21.58
C LEU A 74 -17.10 15.90 -22.91
N THR A 75 -16.23 15.39 -23.79
CA THR A 75 -16.64 14.91 -25.12
C THR A 75 -17.60 13.72 -25.01
N THR A 76 -17.30 12.75 -24.16
CA THR A 76 -18.17 11.59 -23.94
C THR A 76 -19.54 12.00 -23.39
N THR A 77 -19.60 12.96 -22.45
CA THR A 77 -20.86 13.48 -21.91
C THR A 77 -21.70 14.12 -23.03
N ILE A 78 -21.10 14.94 -23.89
CA ILE A 78 -21.79 15.59 -25.02
C ILE A 78 -22.30 14.55 -26.02
N VAL A 79 -21.45 13.60 -26.42
CA VAL A 79 -21.80 12.58 -27.41
C VAL A 79 -22.87 11.62 -26.91
N VAL A 80 -22.77 11.18 -25.64
CA VAL A 80 -23.82 10.36 -25.01
C VAL A 80 -25.14 11.12 -24.95
N SER A 81 -25.14 12.40 -24.60
CA SER A 81 -26.35 13.25 -24.63
C SER A 81 -26.97 13.29 -26.02
N PHE A 82 -26.15 13.49 -27.05
CA PHE A 82 -26.59 13.50 -28.46
C PHE A 82 -27.16 12.12 -28.88
N GLN A 83 -26.50 11.01 -28.50
CA GLN A 83 -26.99 9.66 -28.80
C GLN A 83 -28.31 9.34 -28.09
N ILE A 84 -28.52 9.83 -26.85
CA ILE A 84 -29.79 9.71 -26.13
C ILE A 84 -30.92 10.45 -26.89
N MET A 85 -30.63 11.61 -27.49
CA MET A 85 -31.63 12.32 -28.32
C MET A 85 -32.00 11.53 -29.58
N ILE A 86 -31.03 10.80 -30.16
CA ILE A 86 -31.24 10.01 -31.38
C ILE A 86 -32.07 8.75 -31.09
N PHE A 87 -31.70 7.98 -30.05
CA PHE A 87 -32.23 6.64 -29.80
C PHE A 87 -33.23 6.56 -28.63
N GLY A 88 -33.37 7.60 -27.85
CA GLY A 88 -34.22 7.64 -26.68
C GLY A 88 -33.56 7.04 -25.42
N MET A 89 -34.32 7.08 -24.33
CA MET A 89 -33.89 6.58 -23.01
C MET A 89 -33.86 5.04 -22.96
N GLU A 90 -34.70 4.38 -23.74
CA GLU A 90 -34.85 2.92 -23.74
C GLU A 90 -33.61 2.18 -24.21
N ALA A 91 -32.70 2.84 -24.94
CA ALA A 91 -31.42 2.28 -25.38
C ALA A 91 -30.42 2.03 -24.23
N GLY A 92 -30.69 2.50 -23.01
CA GLY A 92 -29.80 2.31 -21.84
C GLY A 92 -28.54 3.18 -21.86
N LEU A 93 -28.45 4.16 -22.75
CA LEU A 93 -27.29 5.07 -22.85
C LEU A 93 -27.15 6.00 -21.64
N PHE A 94 -28.24 6.20 -20.89
CA PHE A 94 -28.26 7.03 -19.71
C PHE A 94 -27.27 6.55 -18.60
N TYR A 95 -26.98 5.26 -18.53
CA TYR A 95 -26.05 4.69 -17.57
C TYR A 95 -24.62 5.21 -17.70
N TYR A 96 -24.22 5.72 -18.88
CA TYR A 96 -22.88 6.26 -19.08
C TYR A 96 -22.60 7.53 -18.25
N TYR A 97 -23.64 8.28 -17.85
CA TYR A 97 -23.44 9.41 -16.92
C TYR A 97 -22.93 8.96 -15.56
N LEU A 98 -23.35 7.78 -15.08
CA LEU A 98 -22.81 7.19 -13.84
C LEU A 98 -21.33 6.84 -14.00
N ASN A 99 -20.95 6.28 -15.14
CA ASN A 99 -19.54 6.01 -15.44
C ASN A 99 -18.71 7.29 -15.53
N MET A 100 -19.23 8.36 -16.11
CA MET A 100 -18.52 9.65 -16.15
C MET A 100 -18.33 10.22 -14.75
N ALA A 101 -19.34 10.15 -13.88
CA ALA A 101 -19.23 10.55 -12.50
C ALA A 101 -18.17 9.71 -11.72
N MET A 102 -18.14 8.39 -11.94
CA MET A 102 -17.12 7.51 -11.38
C MET A 102 -15.72 7.86 -11.91
N LEU A 103 -15.55 8.07 -13.20
CA LEU A 103 -14.26 8.46 -13.79
C LEU A 103 -13.70 9.74 -13.17
N ILE A 104 -14.57 10.74 -12.90
CA ILE A 104 -14.17 12.00 -12.25
C ILE A 104 -13.53 11.74 -10.88
N ILE A 105 -14.05 10.78 -10.10
CA ILE A 105 -13.49 10.43 -8.79
C ILE A 105 -12.04 9.98 -8.91
N PHE A 106 -11.70 9.25 -9.98
CA PHE A 106 -10.36 8.70 -10.22
C PHE A 106 -9.39 9.66 -10.90
N THR A 107 -9.82 10.87 -11.29
CA THR A 107 -8.92 11.87 -11.86
C THR A 107 -7.96 12.41 -10.81
N ASN A 108 -6.85 13.02 -11.25
CA ASN A 108 -5.95 13.78 -10.39
C ASN A 108 -6.41 15.23 -10.13
N TRP A 109 -7.70 15.52 -10.35
CA TRP A 109 -8.29 16.83 -10.08
C TRP A 109 -8.35 17.09 -8.58
N LYS A 110 -8.38 18.37 -8.20
CA LYS A 110 -8.61 18.76 -6.80
C LYS A 110 -10.07 18.44 -6.40
N ASN A 111 -10.29 18.14 -5.11
CA ASN A 111 -11.62 17.76 -4.63
C ASN A 111 -12.77 18.73 -5.02
N PRO A 112 -12.61 20.07 -4.97
CA PRO A 112 -13.65 20.97 -5.43
C PRO A 112 -13.98 20.81 -6.94
N GLN A 113 -12.95 20.53 -7.77
CA GLN A 113 -13.15 20.31 -9.20
C GLN A 113 -13.87 18.99 -9.48
N LYS A 114 -13.58 17.94 -8.69
CA LYS A 114 -14.29 16.66 -8.77
C LYS A 114 -15.77 16.85 -8.44
N LEU A 115 -16.07 17.50 -7.32
CA LEU A 115 -17.45 17.77 -6.90
C LEU A 115 -18.21 18.59 -7.96
N ALA A 116 -17.59 19.64 -8.48
CA ALA A 116 -18.17 20.45 -9.55
C ALA A 116 -18.42 19.63 -10.81
N GLY A 117 -17.46 18.80 -11.23
CA GLY A 117 -17.59 17.93 -12.40
C GLY A 117 -18.72 16.91 -12.25
N ILE A 118 -18.83 16.25 -11.11
CA ILE A 118 -19.94 15.32 -10.81
C ILE A 118 -21.28 16.05 -10.81
N ALA A 119 -21.35 17.23 -10.20
CA ALA A 119 -22.59 18.04 -10.20
C ALA A 119 -23.01 18.45 -11.62
N ILE A 120 -22.05 18.85 -12.48
CA ILE A 120 -22.31 19.18 -13.87
C ILE A 120 -22.87 17.96 -14.63
N VAL A 121 -22.22 16.80 -14.52
CA VAL A 121 -22.71 15.57 -15.17
C VAL A 121 -24.11 15.19 -14.68
N ALA A 122 -24.39 15.31 -13.36
CA ALA A 122 -25.72 15.05 -12.81
C ALA A 122 -26.77 16.02 -13.35
N VAL A 123 -26.46 17.32 -13.43
CA VAL A 123 -27.36 18.33 -14.01
C VAL A 123 -27.63 18.05 -15.49
N VAL A 124 -26.59 17.73 -16.27
CA VAL A 124 -26.76 17.33 -17.69
C VAL A 124 -27.66 16.11 -17.80
N ALA A 125 -27.44 15.08 -16.97
CA ALA A 125 -28.27 13.89 -16.95
C ALA A 125 -29.75 14.21 -16.65
N MET A 126 -30.02 15.07 -15.67
CA MET A 126 -31.40 15.50 -15.34
C MET A 126 -32.05 16.28 -16.48
N ILE A 127 -31.31 17.20 -17.09
CA ILE A 127 -31.81 17.97 -18.24
C ILE A 127 -32.13 17.02 -19.41
N MET A 128 -31.23 16.10 -19.72
CA MET A 128 -31.43 15.14 -20.81
C MET A 128 -32.59 14.20 -20.54
N HIS A 129 -32.76 13.72 -19.31
CA HIS A 129 -33.90 12.93 -18.93
C HIS A 129 -35.22 13.67 -19.18
N GLN A 130 -35.33 14.91 -18.72
CA GLN A 130 -36.53 15.72 -18.90
C GLN A 130 -36.79 16.06 -20.37
N PHE A 131 -35.72 16.38 -21.13
CA PHE A 131 -35.84 16.77 -22.54
C PHE A 131 -36.32 15.60 -23.40
N VAL A 132 -35.70 14.42 -23.26
CA VAL A 132 -36.01 13.23 -24.10
C VAL A 132 -37.37 12.61 -23.70
N TYR A 133 -37.81 12.77 -22.45
CA TYR A 133 -39.15 12.34 -22.01
C TYR A 133 -40.27 13.01 -22.83
N LEU A 134 -40.03 14.23 -23.32
CA LEU A 134 -40.99 15.04 -24.08
C LEU A 134 -40.89 14.86 -25.63
N GLN A 135 -39.95 14.05 -26.11
CA GLN A 135 -39.69 13.87 -27.53
C GLN A 135 -39.73 12.42 -27.96
N THR A 136 -40.07 12.20 -29.23
CA THR A 136 -39.94 10.90 -29.89
C THR A 136 -38.50 10.72 -30.41
N PRO A 137 -37.89 9.50 -30.23
CA PRO A 137 -36.59 9.21 -30.80
C PRO A 137 -36.53 9.46 -32.32
N MET A 138 -35.38 9.91 -32.83
CA MET A 138 -35.17 10.11 -34.27
C MET A 138 -35.13 8.79 -35.04
N TYR A 139 -34.63 7.72 -34.38
CA TYR A 139 -34.57 6.37 -34.92
C TYR A 139 -35.49 5.44 -34.18
N ASN A 140 -36.49 4.88 -34.86
CA ASN A 140 -37.34 3.82 -34.30
C ASN A 140 -36.67 2.45 -34.53
N LEU A 141 -36.05 1.94 -33.50
CA LEU A 141 -35.48 0.61 -33.50
C LEU A 141 -36.59 -0.42 -33.19
N SER A 142 -36.46 -1.65 -33.71
CA SER A 142 -37.36 -2.72 -33.30
C SER A 142 -37.21 -3.00 -31.79
N GLU A 143 -38.30 -3.40 -31.13
CA GLU A 143 -38.32 -3.69 -29.71
C GLU A 143 -37.20 -4.68 -29.30
N ASN A 144 -36.97 -5.71 -30.09
CA ASN A 144 -35.93 -6.71 -29.82
C ASN A 144 -34.54 -6.10 -29.85
N VAL A 145 -34.22 -5.18 -30.79
CA VAL A 145 -32.93 -4.55 -30.88
C VAL A 145 -32.72 -3.58 -29.74
N ILE A 146 -33.74 -2.78 -29.38
CA ILE A 146 -33.60 -1.80 -28.29
C ILE A 146 -33.47 -2.49 -26.93
N HIS A 147 -34.19 -3.59 -26.67
CA HIS A 147 -34.05 -4.36 -25.46
C HIS A 147 -32.68 -5.03 -25.35
N LEU A 148 -32.21 -5.64 -26.44
CA LEU A 148 -30.87 -6.24 -26.46
C LEU A 148 -29.79 -5.20 -26.18
N TRP A 149 -29.89 -4.04 -26.83
CA TRP A 149 -28.94 -2.95 -26.63
C TRP A 149 -29.00 -2.35 -25.23
N HIS A 150 -30.21 -2.18 -24.67
CA HIS A 150 -30.39 -1.77 -23.28
C HIS A 150 -29.67 -2.72 -22.31
N HIS A 151 -29.92 -4.03 -22.42
CA HIS A 151 -29.28 -5.02 -21.54
C HIS A 151 -27.77 -5.05 -21.73
N PHE A 152 -27.27 -4.91 -22.94
CA PHE A 152 -25.85 -4.81 -23.23
C PHE A 152 -25.23 -3.59 -22.51
N ASN A 153 -25.84 -2.41 -22.66
CA ASN A 153 -25.37 -1.18 -22.01
C ASN A 153 -25.45 -1.31 -20.47
N LEU A 154 -26.51 -1.88 -19.94
CA LEU A 154 -26.66 -2.12 -18.50
C LEU A 154 -25.53 -2.99 -17.96
N LEU A 155 -25.30 -4.16 -18.56
CA LEU A 155 -24.25 -5.09 -18.14
C LEU A 155 -22.86 -4.48 -18.27
N LEU A 156 -22.59 -3.77 -19.35
CA LEU A 156 -21.32 -3.08 -19.57
C LEU A 156 -21.04 -2.03 -18.49
N ASN A 157 -22.05 -1.21 -18.19
CA ASN A 157 -21.92 -0.16 -17.18
C ASN A 157 -21.78 -0.74 -15.76
N MET A 158 -22.52 -1.82 -15.46
CA MET A 158 -22.33 -2.56 -14.19
C MET A 158 -20.92 -3.13 -14.08
N PHE A 159 -20.41 -3.74 -15.15
CA PHE A 159 -19.03 -4.24 -15.17
C PHE A 159 -18.00 -3.11 -14.97
N ALA A 160 -18.16 -1.99 -15.68
CA ALA A 160 -17.25 -0.85 -15.58
C ALA A 160 -17.24 -0.23 -14.16
N ILE A 161 -18.42 -0.08 -13.54
CA ILE A 161 -18.54 0.41 -12.16
C ILE A 161 -17.94 -0.59 -11.18
N GLY A 162 -18.27 -1.88 -11.30
CA GLY A 162 -17.75 -2.94 -10.45
C GLY A 162 -16.22 -3.05 -10.54
N HIS A 163 -15.67 -3.01 -11.76
CA HIS A 163 -14.21 -3.01 -11.98
C HIS A 163 -13.54 -1.78 -11.34
N SER A 164 -14.15 -0.61 -11.51
CA SER A 164 -13.62 0.63 -10.92
C SER A 164 -13.65 0.57 -9.39
N ALA A 165 -14.72 0.06 -8.79
CA ALA A 165 -14.83 -0.12 -7.34
C ALA A 165 -13.80 -1.12 -6.81
N TYR A 166 -13.65 -2.29 -7.47
CA TYR A 166 -12.64 -3.28 -7.14
C TYR A 166 -11.21 -2.70 -7.16
N PHE A 167 -10.90 -1.94 -8.22
CA PHE A 167 -9.60 -1.31 -8.35
C PHE A 167 -9.33 -0.28 -7.23
N PHE A 168 -10.37 0.48 -6.85
CA PHE A 168 -10.27 1.44 -5.75
C PHE A 168 -10.00 0.74 -4.40
N MET A 169 -10.73 -0.33 -4.11
CA MET A 169 -10.52 -1.13 -2.89
C MET A 169 -9.09 -1.66 -2.84
N LYS A 170 -8.61 -2.28 -3.92
CA LYS A 170 -7.23 -2.78 -3.99
C LYS A 170 -6.19 -1.70 -3.69
N ILE A 171 -6.39 -0.50 -4.20
CA ILE A 171 -5.47 0.62 -3.94
C ILE A 171 -5.54 1.08 -2.48
N ALA A 172 -6.74 1.11 -1.89
CA ALA A 172 -6.92 1.47 -0.49
C ALA A 172 -6.22 0.46 0.43
N ASP A 173 -6.41 -0.84 0.16
CA ASP A 173 -5.77 -1.94 0.90
C ASP A 173 -4.23 -1.85 0.81
N GLU A 174 -3.67 -1.65 -0.38
CA GLU A 174 -2.23 -1.47 -0.56
C GLU A 174 -1.68 -0.23 0.18
N ALA A 175 -2.48 0.86 0.24
CA ALA A 175 -2.09 2.06 0.97
C ALA A 175 -2.13 1.82 2.48
N GLU A 176 -3.14 1.13 2.99
CA GLU A 176 -3.28 0.75 4.40
C GLU A 176 -2.16 -0.19 4.83
N GLU A 177 -1.84 -1.21 4.02
CA GLU A 177 -0.73 -2.12 4.28
C GLU A 177 0.61 -1.36 4.39
N ARG A 178 0.87 -0.45 3.45
CA ARG A 178 2.09 0.39 3.49
C ARG A 178 2.15 1.27 4.73
N LEU A 179 1.03 1.88 5.11
CA LEU A 179 0.96 2.68 6.34
C LEU A 179 1.21 1.81 7.57
N THR A 180 0.66 0.60 7.59
CA THR A 180 0.85 -0.37 8.67
C THR A 180 2.33 -0.81 8.78
N ILE A 181 2.98 -1.12 7.65
CA ILE A 181 4.40 -1.45 7.63
C ILE A 181 5.24 -0.26 8.12
N GLN A 182 4.98 0.95 7.62
CA GLN A 182 5.69 2.16 8.06
C GLN A 182 5.47 2.47 9.55
N ALA A 183 4.28 2.21 10.08
CA ALA A 183 3.97 2.40 11.49
C ALA A 183 4.58 1.33 12.40
N LYS A 184 4.97 0.16 11.88
CA LYS A 184 5.46 -0.98 12.66
C LYS A 184 6.95 -1.25 12.51
N THR A 185 7.64 -0.63 11.55
CA THR A 185 9.08 -0.84 11.31
C THR A 185 9.92 0.37 11.72
N ASP A 186 11.14 0.12 12.14
CA ASP A 186 12.16 1.15 12.34
C ASP A 186 12.79 1.53 10.99
N PHE A 187 12.84 2.81 10.71
CA PHE A 187 13.25 3.34 9.40
C PHE A 187 14.74 3.05 9.07
N VAL A 188 15.60 3.03 10.09
CA VAL A 188 17.05 2.83 9.91
C VAL A 188 17.40 1.36 9.73
N THR A 189 16.79 0.50 10.55
CA THR A 189 17.18 -0.90 10.68
C THR A 189 16.27 -1.88 9.92
N GLY A 190 15.05 -1.45 9.57
CA GLY A 190 14.06 -2.28 8.89
C GLY A 190 13.40 -3.35 9.77
N VAL A 191 13.82 -3.54 11.02
CA VAL A 191 13.18 -4.44 11.99
C VAL A 191 11.95 -3.79 12.62
N LYS A 192 11.20 -4.51 13.47
CA LYS A 192 10.08 -3.92 14.19
C LYS A 192 10.54 -2.72 15.02
N ASN A 193 9.74 -1.65 15.03
CA ASN A 193 9.96 -0.56 15.94
C ASN A 193 9.47 -0.93 17.35
N ARG A 194 9.77 -0.09 18.35
CA ARG A 194 9.41 -0.32 19.74
C ARG A 194 7.93 -0.62 19.94
N GLY A 195 7.03 0.14 19.27
CA GLY A 195 5.58 -0.05 19.42
C GLY A 195 5.13 -1.44 18.94
N ALA A 196 5.54 -1.84 17.74
CA ALA A 196 5.20 -3.14 17.18
C ALA A 196 5.86 -4.30 17.95
N LEU A 197 7.04 -4.08 18.48
CA LEU A 197 7.75 -5.06 19.31
C LEU A 197 7.04 -5.31 20.64
N MET A 198 6.60 -4.25 21.33
CA MET A 198 5.83 -4.35 22.57
C MET A 198 4.51 -5.08 22.38
N MET A 199 3.76 -4.75 21.33
CA MET A 199 2.52 -5.49 20.99
C MET A 199 2.79 -6.98 20.75
N THR A 200 3.94 -7.32 20.14
CA THR A 200 4.31 -8.73 19.94
C THR A 200 4.66 -9.41 21.27
N LEU A 201 5.38 -8.73 22.15
CA LEU A 201 5.73 -9.26 23.47
C LEU A 201 4.48 -9.49 24.33
N ASP A 202 3.54 -8.56 24.34
CA ASP A 202 2.26 -8.70 25.06
C ASP A 202 1.50 -9.93 24.56
N HIS A 203 1.42 -10.12 23.24
CA HIS A 203 0.77 -11.29 22.64
C HIS A 203 1.48 -12.61 23.01
N GLU A 204 2.81 -12.64 23.03
CA GLU A 204 3.57 -13.83 23.43
C GLU A 204 3.34 -14.17 24.92
N ILE A 205 3.22 -13.18 25.78
CA ILE A 205 2.90 -13.37 27.18
C ILE A 205 1.48 -13.93 27.36
N GLU A 206 0.50 -13.36 26.67
CA GLU A 206 -0.87 -13.89 26.67
C GLU A 206 -0.92 -15.35 26.19
N HIS A 207 -0.22 -15.64 25.09
CA HIS A 207 -0.11 -17.00 24.56
C HIS A 207 0.54 -17.96 25.58
N HIS A 208 1.62 -17.50 26.22
CA HIS A 208 2.31 -18.24 27.29
C HIS A 208 1.38 -18.57 28.46
N ILE A 209 0.60 -17.60 28.97
CA ILE A 209 -0.33 -17.75 30.08
C ILE A 209 -1.44 -18.78 29.74
N HIS A 210 -2.00 -18.71 28.51
CA HIS A 210 -3.17 -19.50 28.13
C HIS A 210 -2.83 -20.91 27.63
N LEU A 211 -1.81 -21.04 26.79
CA LEU A 211 -1.49 -22.29 26.09
C LEU A 211 -0.27 -23.01 26.71
N GLY A 212 0.51 -22.29 27.47
CA GLY A 212 1.74 -22.79 28.04
C GLY A 212 2.90 -22.82 27.04
N GLY A 213 4.06 -23.23 27.52
CA GLY A 213 5.32 -23.20 26.77
C GLY A 213 6.22 -22.08 27.28
N GLY A 214 7.53 -22.30 27.24
CA GLY A 214 8.52 -21.28 27.60
C GLY A 214 8.89 -20.45 26.37
N PHE A 215 9.30 -19.21 26.60
CA PHE A 215 9.92 -18.37 25.59
C PHE A 215 11.07 -17.56 26.18
N GLY A 216 11.92 -17.02 25.35
CA GLY A 216 13.06 -16.22 25.79
C GLY A 216 13.02 -14.81 25.27
N VAL A 217 13.49 -13.87 26.07
CA VAL A 217 13.70 -12.48 25.62
C VAL A 217 15.19 -12.15 25.78
N ILE A 218 15.77 -11.54 24.76
CA ILE A 218 17.15 -11.08 24.73
C ILE A 218 17.13 -9.57 24.47
N MET A 219 17.70 -8.78 25.38
CA MET A 219 17.99 -7.38 25.20
C MET A 219 19.46 -7.22 24.80
N GLY A 220 19.75 -6.50 23.72
CA GLY A 220 21.12 -6.24 23.27
C GLY A 220 21.37 -4.77 23.07
N ASP A 221 22.59 -4.31 23.36
CA ASP A 221 23.00 -2.90 23.20
C ASP A 221 24.40 -2.84 22.60
N ILE A 222 24.58 -1.91 21.66
CA ILE A 222 25.87 -1.71 20.96
C ILE A 222 26.86 -1.03 21.89
N ASP A 223 27.94 -1.71 22.18
CA ASP A 223 28.96 -1.20 23.07
C ASP A 223 29.61 0.06 22.49
N HIS A 224 29.63 1.14 23.29
CA HIS A 224 30.25 2.41 22.92
C HIS A 224 29.69 3.09 21.67
N PHE A 225 28.42 2.89 21.32
CA PHE A 225 27.78 3.43 20.11
C PHE A 225 27.88 4.95 20.01
N LYS A 226 27.78 5.67 21.14
CA LYS A 226 27.98 7.12 21.16
C LYS A 226 29.36 7.53 20.61
N ARG A 227 30.42 6.77 20.94
CA ARG A 227 31.78 7.05 20.43
C ARG A 227 31.85 6.87 18.92
N ILE A 228 31.10 5.94 18.33
CA ILE A 228 31.01 5.75 16.87
C ILE A 228 30.40 7.01 16.25
N ASN A 229 29.28 7.49 16.76
CA ASN A 229 28.63 8.70 16.30
C ASN A 229 29.52 9.95 16.46
N ASP A 230 30.19 10.09 17.61
CA ASP A 230 31.03 11.23 17.89
C ASP A 230 32.29 11.25 17.00
N THR A 231 32.80 10.11 16.57
CA THR A 231 34.03 9.97 15.78
C THR A 231 33.76 10.01 14.26
N TYR A 232 32.71 9.29 13.80
CA TYR A 232 32.46 9.05 12.37
C TYR A 232 31.16 9.69 11.87
N GLY A 233 30.41 10.36 12.76
CA GLY A 233 29.13 11.00 12.45
C GLY A 233 27.93 10.05 12.46
N HIS A 234 26.73 10.65 12.49
CA HIS A 234 25.46 9.89 12.59
C HIS A 234 25.21 8.95 11.40
N ILE A 235 25.74 9.28 10.20
CA ILE A 235 25.60 8.40 9.02
C ILE A 235 26.33 7.07 9.23
N ALA A 236 27.50 7.11 9.90
CA ALA A 236 28.22 5.89 10.29
C ALA A 236 27.43 5.08 11.34
N GLY A 237 26.82 5.79 12.31
CA GLY A 237 25.93 5.16 13.29
C GLY A 237 24.72 4.46 12.65
N ASP A 238 24.06 5.10 11.70
CA ASP A 238 22.95 4.52 10.95
C ASP A 238 23.38 3.29 10.13
N TYR A 239 24.54 3.34 9.49
CA TYR A 239 25.15 2.19 8.82
C TYR A 239 25.38 1.02 9.78
N VAL A 240 25.98 1.30 10.95
CA VAL A 240 26.24 0.28 11.97
C VAL A 240 24.93 -0.35 12.48
N LEU A 241 23.92 0.47 12.79
CA LEU A 241 22.59 -0.01 13.21
C LEU A 241 21.95 -0.93 12.17
N ALA A 242 21.97 -0.51 10.91
CA ALA A 242 21.42 -1.29 9.80
C ALA A 242 22.19 -2.62 9.62
N ARG A 243 23.52 -2.60 9.71
CA ARG A 243 24.32 -3.81 9.54
C ARG A 243 24.17 -4.79 10.70
N ILE A 244 24.14 -4.28 11.94
CA ILE A 244 23.90 -5.07 13.14
C ILE A 244 22.52 -5.75 13.08
N SER A 245 21.48 -5.02 12.66
CA SER A 245 20.14 -5.64 12.53
C SER A 245 20.14 -6.84 11.59
N GLN A 246 20.87 -6.78 10.47
CA GLN A 246 21.02 -7.92 9.54
C GLN A 246 21.75 -9.10 10.19
N LEU A 247 22.87 -8.85 10.89
CA LEU A 247 23.63 -9.89 11.58
C LEU A 247 22.82 -10.56 12.70
N LEU A 248 21.96 -9.80 13.39
CA LEU A 248 21.05 -10.33 14.41
C LEU A 248 19.97 -11.21 13.78
N ILE A 249 19.36 -10.76 12.65
CA ILE A 249 18.36 -11.54 11.89
C ILE A 249 18.95 -12.89 11.43
N GLU A 250 20.20 -12.91 10.92
CA GLU A 250 20.89 -14.14 10.50
C GLU A 250 21.05 -15.17 11.65
N CYS A 251 20.99 -14.70 12.89
CA CYS A 251 21.06 -15.56 14.09
C CYS A 251 19.68 -16.03 14.58
N LEU A 252 18.59 -15.60 13.97
CA LEU A 252 17.22 -15.89 14.38
C LEU A 252 16.55 -16.87 13.42
N ARG A 253 15.49 -17.53 13.89
CA ARG A 253 14.60 -18.34 13.06
C ARG A 253 13.43 -17.48 12.55
N ASP A 254 12.73 -17.95 11.54
CA ASP A 254 11.53 -17.27 11.00
C ASP A 254 10.41 -17.08 12.06
N THR A 255 10.40 -17.92 13.09
CA THR A 255 9.46 -17.82 14.21
C THR A 255 9.88 -16.81 15.28
N ASP A 256 11.15 -16.43 15.31
CA ASP A 256 11.67 -15.50 16.29
C ASP A 256 11.42 -14.06 15.82
N VAL A 257 11.31 -13.13 16.76
CA VAL A 257 11.01 -11.74 16.47
C VAL A 257 12.15 -10.84 16.93
N ILE A 258 12.47 -9.83 16.12
CA ILE A 258 13.44 -8.79 16.46
C ILE A 258 12.85 -7.40 16.24
N GLY A 259 13.19 -6.47 17.12
CA GLY A 259 12.87 -5.06 16.98
C GLY A 259 13.91 -4.15 17.61
N ARG A 260 13.90 -2.88 17.18
CA ARG A 260 14.68 -1.83 17.80
C ARG A 260 13.90 -1.24 18.97
N TYR A 261 14.41 -1.43 20.17
CA TYR A 261 13.75 -1.01 21.41
C TYR A 261 14.09 0.45 21.77
N GLY A 262 15.33 0.86 21.55
CA GLY A 262 15.85 2.19 21.84
C GLY A 262 16.77 2.73 20.74
N GLY A 263 17.59 3.72 21.08
CA GLY A 263 18.55 4.33 20.15
C GLY A 263 19.52 3.32 19.54
N GLU A 264 20.19 2.54 20.42
CA GLU A 264 21.19 1.53 20.08
C GLU A 264 20.84 0.14 20.63
N GLU A 265 19.58 0.01 21.11
CA GLU A 265 19.07 -1.18 21.78
C GLU A 265 18.16 -1.99 20.88
N PHE A 266 18.37 -3.29 20.90
CA PHE A 266 17.56 -4.29 20.19
C PHE A 266 16.96 -5.28 21.18
N LEU A 267 15.72 -5.69 20.93
CA LEU A 267 15.07 -6.74 21.72
C LEU A 267 14.62 -7.84 20.79
N MET A 268 14.91 -9.08 21.16
CA MET A 268 14.54 -10.30 20.46
C MET A 268 13.64 -11.17 21.34
N ILE A 269 12.59 -11.72 20.73
CA ILE A 269 11.68 -12.68 21.34
C ILE A 269 11.93 -14.02 20.65
N CYS A 270 12.36 -15.03 21.41
CA CYS A 270 12.83 -16.30 20.89
C CYS A 270 11.99 -17.46 21.39
N HIS A 271 11.51 -18.31 20.48
CA HIS A 271 10.79 -19.53 20.80
C HIS A 271 11.78 -20.68 21.13
N VAL A 272 12.14 -20.78 22.38
CA VAL A 272 13.12 -21.75 22.90
C VAL A 272 12.52 -22.55 24.03
N LYS A 273 13.08 -23.76 24.26
CA LYS A 273 12.58 -24.69 25.28
C LYS A 273 13.25 -24.55 26.66
N ASP A 274 14.40 -23.88 26.72
CA ASP A 274 15.20 -23.78 27.95
C ASP A 274 16.18 -22.60 27.88
N LEU A 275 16.70 -22.20 29.04
CA LEU A 275 17.71 -21.17 29.21
C LEU A 275 19.02 -21.46 28.45
N PRO A 276 19.58 -22.71 28.46
CA PRO A 276 20.79 -22.99 27.66
C PRO A 276 20.63 -22.70 26.18
N SER A 277 19.46 -23.03 25.59
CA SER A 277 19.15 -22.74 24.19
C SER A 277 19.10 -21.23 23.92
N LEU A 278 18.46 -20.44 24.80
CA LEU A 278 18.42 -19.00 24.72
C LEU A 278 19.82 -18.38 24.80
N LYS A 279 20.61 -18.83 25.76
CA LYS A 279 21.99 -18.35 25.93
C LYS A 279 22.87 -18.67 24.73
N ALA A 280 22.67 -19.82 24.08
CA ALA A 280 23.38 -20.18 22.88
C ALA A 280 23.06 -19.24 21.70
N ILE A 281 21.80 -18.79 21.57
CA ILE A 281 21.40 -17.79 20.56
C ILE A 281 22.10 -16.46 20.85
N ALA A 282 22.00 -15.94 22.07
CA ALA A 282 22.64 -14.68 22.45
C ALA A 282 24.17 -14.72 22.28
N GLN A 283 24.80 -15.86 22.61
CA GLN A 283 26.24 -16.03 22.43
C GLN A 283 26.63 -16.05 20.92
N ARG A 284 25.84 -16.69 20.07
CA ARG A 284 26.05 -16.68 18.61
C ARG A 284 25.94 -15.26 18.05
N MET A 285 24.94 -14.47 18.49
CA MET A 285 24.80 -13.06 18.11
C MET A 285 26.02 -12.26 18.48
N ARG A 286 26.46 -12.38 19.75
CA ARG A 286 27.66 -11.68 20.25
C ARG A 286 28.90 -12.01 19.42
N GLU A 287 29.13 -13.30 19.14
CA GLU A 287 30.31 -13.76 18.39
C GLU A 287 30.25 -13.32 16.92
N ASN A 288 29.05 -13.39 16.30
CA ASN A 288 28.87 -12.99 14.92
C ASN A 288 29.19 -11.51 14.73
N ILE A 289 28.71 -10.65 15.63
CA ILE A 289 28.97 -9.22 15.58
C ILE A 289 30.45 -8.91 15.87
N ALA A 290 31.02 -9.52 16.92
CA ALA A 290 32.42 -9.25 17.29
C ALA A 290 33.44 -9.71 16.24
N ARG A 291 33.10 -10.69 15.40
CA ARG A 291 33.94 -11.19 14.29
C ARG A 291 33.70 -10.50 12.95
N HIS A 292 32.63 -9.69 12.85
CA HIS A 292 32.27 -9.05 11.59
C HIS A 292 33.18 -7.86 11.31
N ASP A 293 33.71 -7.79 10.10
CA ASP A 293 34.52 -6.67 9.61
C ASP A 293 33.57 -5.54 9.17
N PHE A 294 33.36 -4.56 10.05
CA PHE A 294 32.60 -3.35 9.70
C PHE A 294 33.54 -2.37 8.97
N GLU A 295 33.18 -2.00 7.76
CA GLU A 295 33.92 -1.02 6.98
C GLU A 295 33.01 0.15 6.61
N PHE A 296 33.42 1.37 6.94
CA PHE A 296 32.71 2.58 6.59
C PHE A 296 33.69 3.61 6.00
N GLN A 297 33.48 4.00 4.74
CA GLN A 297 34.34 4.95 3.99
C GLN A 297 35.83 4.58 3.96
N GLY A 298 36.15 3.29 3.94
CA GLY A 298 37.52 2.78 3.95
C GLY A 298 38.16 2.65 5.33
N GLU A 299 37.42 2.98 6.39
CA GLU A 299 37.86 2.81 7.78
C GLU A 299 37.26 1.54 8.37
N SER A 300 38.09 0.72 9.03
CA SER A 300 37.64 -0.48 9.75
C SER A 300 37.17 -0.13 11.15
N LEU A 301 35.92 -0.54 11.50
CA LEU A 301 35.30 -0.28 12.77
C LEU A 301 35.24 -1.58 13.59
N SER A 302 35.80 -1.57 14.79
CA SER A 302 35.64 -2.69 15.74
C SER A 302 34.40 -2.47 16.61
N ILE A 303 33.38 -3.32 16.43
CA ILE A 303 32.09 -3.18 17.09
C ILE A 303 31.77 -4.45 17.87
N THR A 304 31.30 -4.25 19.09
CA THR A 304 30.78 -5.33 19.95
C THR A 304 29.40 -4.99 20.46
N MET A 305 28.69 -6.00 20.95
CA MET A 305 27.41 -5.86 21.65
C MET A 305 27.41 -6.64 22.96
N SER A 306 26.74 -6.08 23.94
CA SER A 306 26.42 -6.74 25.20
C SER A 306 24.96 -7.21 25.18
N PHE A 307 24.69 -8.36 25.81
CA PHE A 307 23.36 -8.96 25.83
C PHE A 307 22.93 -9.36 27.23
N GLY A 308 21.66 -9.09 27.56
CA GLY A 308 20.95 -9.62 28.70
C GLY A 308 19.82 -10.53 28.24
N ALA A 309 19.71 -11.72 28.78
CA ALA A 309 18.70 -12.71 28.38
C ALA A 309 17.88 -13.20 29.53
N VAL A 310 16.59 -13.40 29.33
CA VAL A 310 15.66 -13.96 30.32
C VAL A 310 14.84 -15.06 29.65
N TYR A 311 14.87 -16.26 30.24
CA TYR A 311 13.98 -17.34 29.85
C TYR A 311 12.77 -17.35 30.77
N ILE A 312 11.59 -17.23 30.22
CA ILE A 312 10.31 -17.27 30.94
C ILE A 312 9.83 -18.70 30.96
N LYS A 313 9.78 -19.25 32.18
CA LYS A 313 9.41 -20.63 32.39
C LYS A 313 7.90 -20.85 32.30
N TYR A 314 7.52 -22.04 31.85
CA TYR A 314 6.13 -22.46 31.82
C TYR A 314 5.47 -22.31 33.21
N LYS A 315 4.29 -21.63 33.24
CA LYS A 315 3.44 -21.36 34.40
C LYS A 315 3.72 -20.10 35.23
N ASP A 316 4.53 -19.17 34.78
CA ASP A 316 4.55 -17.83 35.37
C ASP A 316 3.34 -17.02 34.88
N THR A 317 2.22 -17.07 35.63
CA THR A 317 0.97 -16.38 35.31
C THR A 317 0.95 -14.91 35.77
N GLU A 318 1.97 -14.46 36.48
CA GLU A 318 2.11 -13.07 36.95
C GLU A 318 3.12 -12.28 36.14
N ILE A 319 3.61 -12.87 35.04
CA ILE A 319 4.57 -12.19 34.15
C ILE A 319 3.90 -11.10 33.35
N THR A 320 4.54 -9.93 33.26
CA THR A 320 4.14 -8.80 32.42
C THR A 320 5.29 -8.37 31.52
N SER A 321 4.97 -7.64 30.43
CA SER A 321 6.00 -7.14 29.50
C SER A 321 7.02 -6.26 30.21
N GLU A 322 6.58 -5.42 31.14
CA GLU A 322 7.46 -4.55 31.91
C GLU A 322 8.43 -5.37 32.77
N LYS A 323 7.92 -6.42 33.46
CA LYS A 323 8.75 -7.29 34.29
C LYS A 323 9.79 -8.07 33.48
N VAL A 324 9.40 -8.54 32.28
CA VAL A 324 10.32 -9.24 31.35
C VAL A 324 11.43 -8.31 30.89
N ILE A 325 11.07 -7.09 30.51
CA ILE A 325 12.01 -6.08 30.04
C ILE A 325 12.96 -5.68 31.18
N ASP A 326 12.45 -5.41 32.38
CA ASP A 326 13.27 -5.06 33.54
C ASP A 326 14.28 -6.15 33.87
N LEU A 327 13.88 -7.42 33.82
CA LEU A 327 14.78 -8.55 34.06
C LEU A 327 15.85 -8.64 32.95
N ALA A 328 15.49 -8.44 31.68
CA ALA A 328 16.43 -8.47 30.57
C ALA A 328 17.42 -7.28 30.66
N ASP A 329 16.95 -6.10 31.03
CA ASP A 329 17.79 -4.90 31.20
C ASP A 329 18.77 -5.07 32.38
N GLN A 330 18.36 -5.65 33.51
CA GLN A 330 19.25 -6.00 34.63
C GLN A 330 20.38 -6.91 34.15
N GLN A 331 20.08 -7.93 33.33
CA GLN A 331 21.10 -8.82 32.79
C GLN A 331 22.02 -8.10 31.79
N LEU A 332 21.47 -7.21 30.94
CA LEU A 332 22.25 -6.39 30.04
C LEU A 332 23.18 -5.46 30.80
N TYR A 333 22.68 -4.82 31.86
CA TYR A 333 23.50 -3.99 32.73
C TYR A 333 24.65 -4.79 33.39
N ALA A 334 24.39 -6.01 33.83
CA ALA A 334 25.42 -6.90 34.34
C ALA A 334 26.49 -7.22 33.29
N SER A 335 26.09 -7.48 32.03
CA SER A 335 27.02 -7.70 30.92
C SER A 335 27.89 -6.47 30.67
N LYS A 336 27.29 -5.28 30.64
CA LYS A 336 28.04 -3.99 30.46
C LYS A 336 29.00 -3.72 31.59
N SER A 337 28.61 -4.00 32.87
CA SER A 337 29.42 -3.75 34.05
C SER A 337 30.59 -4.72 34.21
N ASN A 338 30.45 -5.95 33.72
CA ASN A 338 31.48 -6.99 33.79
C ASN A 338 32.51 -6.92 32.61
N GLY A 339 32.52 -5.87 31.81
CA GLY A 339 33.56 -5.67 30.78
C GLY A 339 33.04 -5.59 29.37
N ARG A 340 31.73 -5.59 29.14
CA ARG A 340 31.07 -5.56 27.80
C ARG A 340 31.38 -6.79 26.93
N ASN A 341 30.87 -6.80 25.70
CA ASN A 341 31.01 -7.93 24.79
C ASN A 341 30.71 -9.27 25.45
N MET A 342 29.62 -9.33 26.20
CA MET A 342 29.24 -10.48 27.06
C MET A 342 27.75 -10.80 26.97
N VAL A 343 27.40 -11.98 27.46
CA VAL A 343 26.02 -12.44 27.60
C VAL A 343 25.80 -12.84 29.07
N THR A 344 24.85 -12.21 29.73
CA THR A 344 24.32 -12.62 31.03
C THR A 344 22.89 -13.10 30.86
N ALA A 345 22.53 -14.18 31.50
CA ALA A 345 21.22 -14.81 31.32
C ALA A 345 20.68 -15.41 32.61
N ILE A 346 19.38 -15.29 32.85
CA ILE A 346 18.65 -15.86 33.97
C ILE A 346 17.39 -16.60 33.52
N GLU A 347 16.87 -17.43 34.39
CA GLU A 347 15.55 -18.05 34.30
C GLU A 347 14.62 -17.36 35.30
N SER A 348 13.43 -16.92 34.84
CA SER A 348 12.38 -16.35 35.68
C SER A 348 11.38 -17.40 36.10
#